data_b386427e538f0ae6dc69aaa6042a87fe
#
_entry.id   b386427e538f0ae6dc69aaa6042a87fe
#
_cell.length_a   1.000
_cell.length_b   1.000
_cell.length_c   1.000
_cell.angle_alpha   90.00
_cell.angle_beta   90.00
_cell.angle_gamma   90.00
#
_symmetry.space_group_name_H-M   'P 1'
#
loop_
_entity.id
_entity.type
_entity.pdbx_description
1 polymer ?
#
loop_
_entity_poly.entity_id
_entity_poly.type
_entity_poly.pdbx_seq_one_letter_code
_entity_poly.pdbx_strand_id
1 'polypeptide(L)'
;MTRFVKISLFVVLVLIMGACRELPHPFEYDKVVAQVGDKKLRESDVQSIYAQAETAEDSVALLEIYVDRWVKNELKLRAAENLFRDSEEAIEAMVAEYRNS
;
A
#
# COMPACT_ATOMS: atom_id res chain seq x y z
N MET A 1 -37.24 -12.20 -38.55
CA MET A 1 -35.78 -12.00 -38.56
C MET A 1 -35.31 -10.90 -37.60
N THR A 2 -36.06 -9.82 -37.43
CA THR A 2 -35.70 -8.74 -36.49
C THR A 2 -35.65 -9.17 -35.02
N ARG A 3 -36.43 -10.17 -34.61
CA ARG A 3 -36.42 -10.71 -33.24
C ARG A 3 -35.13 -11.45 -32.89
N PHE A 4 -34.57 -12.19 -33.82
CA PHE A 4 -33.33 -12.95 -33.59
C PHE A 4 -32.12 -12.03 -33.51
N VAL A 5 -32.11 -10.98 -34.29
CA VAL A 5 -31.03 -9.97 -34.25
C VAL A 5 -31.03 -9.21 -32.91
N LYS A 6 -32.21 -8.84 -32.38
CA LYS A 6 -32.33 -8.17 -31.09
C LYS A 6 -31.90 -9.08 -29.93
N ILE A 7 -32.29 -10.35 -29.94
CA ILE A 7 -31.93 -11.32 -28.92
C ILE A 7 -30.41 -11.58 -28.96
N SER A 8 -29.86 -11.75 -30.18
CA SER A 8 -28.42 -11.94 -30.37
C SER A 8 -27.61 -10.75 -29.88
N LEU A 9 -28.06 -9.56 -30.19
CA LEU A 9 -27.41 -8.33 -29.72
C LEU A 9 -27.45 -8.19 -28.19
N PHE A 10 -28.57 -8.55 -27.59
CA PHE A 10 -28.74 -8.53 -26.13
C PHE A 10 -27.83 -9.56 -25.45
N VAL A 11 -27.73 -10.77 -25.98
CA VAL A 11 -26.84 -11.83 -25.46
C VAL A 11 -25.37 -11.40 -25.57
N VAL A 12 -24.97 -10.79 -26.67
CA VAL A 12 -23.60 -10.27 -26.84
C VAL A 12 -23.32 -9.16 -25.84
N LEU A 13 -24.28 -8.28 -25.60
CA LEU A 13 -24.14 -7.19 -24.62
C LEU A 13 -23.98 -7.73 -23.20
N VAL A 14 -24.74 -8.75 -22.81
CA VAL A 14 -24.65 -9.40 -21.50
C VAL A 14 -23.31 -10.12 -21.35
N LEU A 15 -22.80 -10.76 -22.39
CA LEU A 15 -21.47 -11.41 -22.38
C LEU A 15 -20.34 -10.40 -22.19
N ILE A 16 -20.43 -9.23 -22.83
CA ILE A 16 -19.45 -8.16 -22.66
C ILE A 16 -19.45 -7.63 -21.24
N MET A 17 -20.61 -7.44 -20.62
CA MET A 17 -20.71 -6.99 -19.23
C MET A 17 -20.20 -8.05 -18.24
N GLY A 18 -20.42 -9.33 -18.51
CA GLY A 18 -19.89 -10.44 -17.71
C GLY A 18 -18.36 -10.51 -17.74
N ALA A 19 -17.77 -10.32 -18.91
CA ALA A 19 -16.31 -10.33 -19.08
C ALA A 19 -15.61 -9.20 -18.32
N CYS A 20 -16.24 -8.01 -18.22
CA CYS A 20 -15.69 -6.89 -17.44
C CYS A 20 -15.69 -7.13 -15.93
N ARG A 21 -16.55 -8.02 -15.42
CA ARG A 21 -16.59 -8.37 -14.00
C ARG A 21 -15.55 -9.41 -13.58
N GLU A 22 -15.07 -10.20 -14.51
CA GLU A 22 -14.16 -11.31 -14.26
C GLU A 22 -12.67 -10.92 -14.37
N LEU A 23 -12.38 -9.69 -14.76
CA LEU A 23 -11.00 -9.21 -14.78
C LEU A 23 -10.57 -8.80 -13.36
N PRO A 24 -9.87 -9.66 -12.62
CA PRO A 24 -9.31 -9.23 -11.33
C PRO A 24 -8.23 -8.20 -11.61
N HIS A 25 -8.42 -7.01 -11.08
CA HIS A 25 -7.35 -6.02 -11.04
C HIS A 25 -6.43 -6.43 -9.89
N PRO A 26 -5.24 -6.97 -10.16
CA PRO A 26 -4.36 -7.45 -9.09
C PRO A 26 -3.93 -6.33 -8.12
N PHE A 27 -4.10 -5.08 -8.52
CA PHE A 27 -3.76 -3.91 -7.72
C PHE A 27 -4.86 -3.47 -6.75
N GLU A 28 -6.12 -3.85 -6.98
CA GLU A 28 -7.24 -3.50 -6.08
C GLU A 28 -7.30 -4.37 -4.83
N TYR A 29 -6.69 -5.55 -4.88
CA TYR A 29 -6.70 -6.54 -3.80
C TYR A 29 -5.40 -6.61 -3.02
N ASP A 30 -4.51 -5.64 -3.22
CA ASP A 30 -3.25 -5.59 -2.49
C ASP A 30 -3.50 -5.08 -1.07
N LYS A 31 -3.71 -6.01 -0.15
CA LYS A 31 -4.07 -5.71 1.24
C LYS A 31 -2.95 -4.97 1.95
N VAL A 32 -3.33 -4.04 2.80
CA VAL A 32 -2.42 -3.39 3.74
C VAL A 32 -2.17 -4.33 4.91
N VAL A 33 -0.93 -4.75 5.09
CA VAL A 33 -0.49 -5.65 6.17
C VAL A 33 -0.18 -4.84 7.43
N ALA A 34 0.41 -3.67 7.26
CA ALA A 34 0.75 -2.77 8.36
C ALA A 34 0.74 -1.32 7.85
N GLN A 35 0.53 -0.39 8.75
CA GLN A 35 0.49 1.03 8.43
C GLN A 35 1.08 1.86 9.58
N VAL A 36 1.95 2.78 9.23
CA VAL A 36 2.47 3.81 10.15
C VAL A 36 2.26 5.16 9.49
N GLY A 37 1.29 5.94 9.98
CA GLY A 37 0.88 7.20 9.36
C GLY A 37 0.43 6.98 7.91
N ASP A 38 1.12 7.64 6.98
CA ASP A 38 0.84 7.53 5.54
C ASP A 38 1.56 6.37 4.87
N LYS A 39 2.53 5.76 5.55
CA LYS A 39 3.31 4.65 5.04
C LYS A 39 2.55 3.35 5.22
N LYS A 40 2.36 2.64 4.13
CA LYS A 40 1.63 1.37 4.10
C LYS A 40 2.55 0.26 3.62
N LEU A 41 2.57 -0.84 4.37
CA LEU A 41 3.20 -2.08 3.94
C LEU A 41 2.11 -2.96 3.35
N ARG A 42 2.25 -3.29 2.08
CA ARG A 42 1.25 -4.07 1.34
C ARG A 42 1.68 -5.52 1.21
N GLU A 43 0.72 -6.37 0.92
CA GLU A 43 0.95 -7.81 0.72
C GLU A 43 1.97 -8.07 -0.40
N SER A 44 1.96 -7.27 -1.46
CA SER A 44 2.94 -7.36 -2.54
C SER A 44 4.38 -7.13 -2.07
N ASP A 45 4.57 -6.27 -1.06
CA ASP A 45 5.89 -5.95 -0.51
C ASP A 45 6.49 -7.13 0.28
N VAL A 46 5.64 -8.00 0.82
CA VAL A 46 6.05 -9.12 1.67
C VAL A 46 6.01 -10.48 0.95
N GLN A 47 5.73 -10.51 -0.34
CA GLN A 47 5.65 -11.75 -1.11
C GLN A 47 6.96 -12.54 -1.12
N SER A 48 8.09 -11.86 -1.10
CA SER A 48 9.40 -12.49 -1.03
C SER A 48 9.58 -13.33 0.25
N ILE A 49 8.89 -12.96 1.32
CA ILE A 49 8.92 -13.67 2.59
C ILE A 49 8.23 -15.02 2.46
N TYR A 50 7.09 -15.06 1.77
CA TYR A 50 6.38 -16.32 1.51
C TYR A 50 7.21 -17.27 0.64
N ALA A 51 7.99 -16.74 -0.29
CA ALA A 51 8.87 -17.53 -1.13
C ALA A 51 10.04 -18.17 -0.35
N GLN A 52 10.47 -17.55 0.75
CA GLN A 52 11.55 -18.06 1.62
C GLN A 52 11.04 -19.08 2.65
N ALA A 53 9.75 -19.09 2.92
CA ALA A 53 9.15 -19.97 3.91
C ALA A 53 9.00 -21.39 3.36
N GLU A 54 9.39 -22.36 4.17
CA GLU A 54 9.23 -23.79 3.82
C GLU A 54 7.83 -24.30 4.14
N THR A 55 7.19 -23.76 5.17
CA THR A 55 5.84 -24.14 5.61
C THR A 55 4.97 -22.90 5.80
N ALA A 56 3.65 -23.11 5.90
CA ALA A 56 2.71 -22.04 6.18
C ALA A 56 2.96 -21.41 7.56
N GLU A 57 3.37 -22.22 8.54
CA GLU A 57 3.70 -21.73 9.89
C GLU A 57 4.96 -20.86 9.87
N ASP A 58 5.97 -21.24 9.09
CA ASP A 58 7.19 -20.46 8.90
C ASP A 58 6.90 -19.12 8.26
N SER A 59 5.98 -19.06 7.29
CA SER A 59 5.62 -17.82 6.63
C SER A 59 4.96 -16.84 7.59
N VAL A 60 4.09 -17.30 8.48
CA VAL A 60 3.47 -16.48 9.51
C VAL A 60 4.52 -15.92 10.47
N ALA A 61 5.41 -16.77 10.96
CA ALA A 61 6.48 -16.36 11.88
C ALA A 61 7.42 -15.34 11.25
N LEU A 62 7.86 -15.57 10.01
CA LEU A 62 8.72 -14.64 9.27
C LEU A 62 8.03 -13.33 8.98
N LEU A 63 6.74 -13.38 8.66
CA LEU A 63 5.93 -12.19 8.41
C LEU A 63 5.81 -11.34 9.67
N GLU A 64 5.55 -11.94 10.82
CA GLU A 64 5.46 -11.22 12.10
C GLU A 64 6.76 -10.51 12.44
N ILE A 65 7.91 -11.17 12.27
CA ILE A 65 9.23 -10.58 12.50
C ILE A 65 9.47 -9.41 11.54
N TYR A 66 9.14 -9.58 10.29
CA TYR A 66 9.32 -8.55 9.27
C TYR A 66 8.44 -7.33 9.55
N VAL A 67 7.16 -7.54 9.83
CA VAL A 67 6.20 -6.45 10.13
C VAL A 67 6.64 -5.69 11.38
N ASP A 68 7.03 -6.39 12.44
CA ASP A 68 7.51 -5.76 13.67
C ASP A 68 8.73 -4.86 13.40
N ARG A 69 9.69 -5.36 12.65
CA ARG A 69 10.89 -4.60 12.26
C ARG A 69 10.54 -3.40 11.39
N TRP A 70 9.65 -3.60 10.42
CA TRP A 70 9.21 -2.54 9.52
C TRP A 70 8.51 -1.41 10.30
N VAL A 71 7.60 -1.75 11.20
CA VAL A 71 6.89 -0.76 12.04
C VAL A 71 7.89 0.01 12.90
N LYS A 72 8.80 -0.67 13.56
CA LYS A 72 9.83 -0.02 14.39
C LYS A 72 10.71 0.92 13.58
N ASN A 73 11.11 0.52 12.39
CA ASN A 73 11.92 1.34 11.50
C ASN A 73 11.16 2.57 11.02
N GLU A 74 9.89 2.43 10.65
CA GLU A 74 9.05 3.55 10.23
C GLU A 74 8.82 4.54 11.38
N LEU A 75 8.61 4.05 12.59
CA LEU A 75 8.46 4.91 13.78
C LEU A 75 9.74 5.69 14.09
N LYS A 76 10.91 5.05 13.98
CA LYS A 76 12.21 5.70 14.15
C LYS A 76 12.44 6.78 13.09
N LEU A 77 12.12 6.47 11.84
CA LEU A 77 12.23 7.42 10.74
C LEU A 77 11.33 8.64 10.97
N ARG A 78 10.11 8.39 11.39
CA ARG A 78 9.13 9.43 11.71
C ARG A 78 9.62 10.34 12.84
N ALA A 79 10.16 9.74 13.89
CA ALA A 79 10.74 10.49 15.01
C ALA A 79 11.92 11.33 14.55
N ALA A 80 12.80 10.80 13.69
CA ALA A 80 13.92 11.50 13.13
C ALA A 80 13.47 12.68 12.24
N GLU A 81 12.47 12.48 11.40
CA GLU A 81 11.91 13.53 10.55
C GLU A 81 11.31 14.66 11.37
N ASN A 82 10.57 14.34 12.42
CA ASN A 82 9.97 15.34 13.32
C ASN A 82 11.06 16.15 14.05
N LEU A 83 12.09 15.47 14.55
CA LEU A 83 13.20 16.11 15.22
C LEU A 83 13.96 17.05 14.25
N PHE A 84 14.18 16.61 13.02
CA PHE A 84 14.82 17.43 11.99
C PHE A 84 13.99 18.66 11.66
N ARG A 85 12.68 18.51 11.53
CA ARG A 85 11.76 19.61 11.24
C ARG A 85 11.78 20.64 12.38
N ASP A 86 11.72 20.18 13.64
CA ASP A 86 11.78 21.06 14.81
C ASP A 86 13.10 21.83 14.87
N SER A 87 14.20 21.17 14.53
CA SER A 87 15.52 21.80 14.46
C SER A 87 15.59 22.84 13.35
N GLU A 88 15.01 22.57 12.19
CA GLU A 88 14.96 23.48 11.06
C GLU A 88 14.15 24.74 11.40
N GLU A 89 12.98 24.57 12.01
CA GLU A 89 12.14 25.67 12.49
C GLU A 89 12.87 26.54 13.52
N ALA A 90 13.60 25.92 14.46
CA ALA A 90 14.38 26.62 15.44
C ALA A 90 15.51 27.45 14.81
N ILE A 91 16.20 26.88 13.79
CA ILE A 91 17.25 27.60 13.08
C ILE A 91 16.66 28.78 12.31
N GLU A 92 15.53 28.59 11.63
CA GLU A 92 14.85 29.67 10.89
C GLU A 92 14.42 30.80 11.82
N ALA A 93 13.90 30.46 12.99
CA ALA A 93 13.53 31.46 14.01
C ALA A 93 14.74 32.27 14.51
N MET A 94 15.88 31.61 14.74
CA MET A 94 17.13 32.26 15.13
C MET A 94 17.66 33.20 14.04
N VAL A 95 17.59 32.75 12.77
CA VAL A 95 18.01 33.55 11.62
C VAL A 95 17.13 34.79 11.48
N ALA A 96 15.81 34.62 11.62
CA ALA A 96 14.86 35.74 11.55
C ALA A 96 15.11 36.77 12.64
N GLU A 97 15.35 36.30 13.87
CA GLU A 97 15.68 37.18 15.01
C GLU A 97 16.99 37.97 14.74
N TYR A 98 17.99 37.30 14.22
CA TYR A 98 19.28 37.94 13.91
C TYR A 98 19.12 38.99 12.80
N ARG A 99 18.31 38.75 11.79
CA ARG A 99 18.04 39.72 10.72
C ARG A 99 17.29 40.94 11.20
N ASN A 100 16.42 40.78 12.20
CA ASN A 100 15.59 41.85 12.74
C ASN A 100 16.28 42.66 13.83
N SER A 101 17.41 42.20 14.32
CA SER A 101 18.21 42.95 15.29
C SER A 101 19.18 43.89 14.56
#